data_3e1711ce2abd3b705ab25d351172fa71
#
_entry.id   3e1711ce2abd3b705ab25d351172fa71
#
_cell.length_a   1.000
_cell.length_b   1.000
_cell.length_c   1.000
_cell.angle_alpha   90.00
_cell.angle_beta   90.00
_cell.angle_gamma   90.00
#
_symmetry.space_group_name_H-M   'P 1'
#
loop_
_entity.id
_entity.type
_entity.pdbx_description
1 polymer ?
#
loop_
_entity_poly.entity_id
_entity_poly.type
_entity_poly.pdbx_seq_one_letter_code
_entity_poly.pdbx_strand_id
1 'polypeptide(L)'
;MVRRFGLLHATALNMTNMIGIGPFITIPLLMSALGGPQAMLGWLVALVIVMCDGMVWSELGAALPGSGGSFGYLRRGYGTEQVGRLMGFLFVWQFVLSGPLEIASGYIGFSQYLGYIWKGITARQTMLVVTIVGLANLALLYRRITSIAAITVTLWIGTIVTVIVVVVTGALHFDHRVAFDFPPGAFTFSLGFLLGLGAASRIGVYDYLGYYDVCYIGDEVRDPGRVIPRSILLSTVLVAVIYLAINLSIIGVVPWRDFVPAASHPQSNFVVSIFMERIYGPGVATLFTAMILWTAFGSVFALLLGYSRVPYAAAKDGYFFKVFARLHPSGGFPYVSLIVLGVLSIFAGFVSLGMVIDALITTRILVQFIGQIGAVTLLRRRVPDLPRPYRMWLYPVPSLVALLGWVFIFATTPPLVIAFGLGALLLGVVCFAAWSWKRRTWPFEANQGAGSRI
;
A
#
# COMPACT_ATOMS: atom_id res chain seq x y z
N MET A 1 -25.99 0.54 6.98
CA MET A 1 -25.11 1.40 7.80
C MET A 1 -25.47 2.86 7.63
N VAL A 2 -25.14 3.74 8.59
CA VAL A 2 -25.44 5.18 8.46
C VAL A 2 -24.34 5.84 7.62
N ARG A 3 -24.69 6.45 6.50
CA ARG A 3 -23.77 7.16 5.61
C ARG A 3 -23.27 8.45 6.25
N ARG A 4 -22.03 8.47 6.74
CA ARG A 4 -21.46 9.57 7.52
C ARG A 4 -20.30 10.29 6.81
N PHE A 5 -19.57 9.62 5.92
CA PHE A 5 -18.35 10.16 5.29
C PHE A 5 -18.69 11.04 4.08
N GLY A 6 -18.46 12.35 4.21
CA GLY A 6 -18.48 13.31 3.09
C GLY A 6 -17.13 13.39 2.40
N LEU A 7 -17.00 14.26 1.37
CA LEU A 7 -15.79 14.38 0.55
C LEU A 7 -14.51 14.64 1.39
N LEU A 8 -14.57 15.57 2.34
CA LEU A 8 -13.40 15.90 3.18
C LEU A 8 -12.93 14.69 3.98
N HIS A 9 -13.84 13.97 4.62
CA HIS A 9 -13.52 12.79 5.43
C HIS A 9 -13.00 11.63 4.57
N ALA A 10 -13.59 11.41 3.39
CA ALA A 10 -13.16 10.37 2.45
C ALA A 10 -11.76 10.67 1.88
N THR A 11 -11.49 11.93 1.52
CA THR A 11 -10.17 12.37 1.06
C THR A 11 -9.13 12.23 2.17
N ALA A 12 -9.47 12.69 3.40
CA ALA A 12 -8.58 12.55 4.55
C ALA A 12 -8.28 11.09 4.88
N LEU A 13 -9.24 10.19 4.76
CA LEU A 13 -9.02 8.75 4.97
C LEU A 13 -7.97 8.19 4.01
N ASN A 14 -8.12 8.44 2.70
CA ASN A 14 -7.13 8.01 1.72
C ASN A 14 -5.76 8.63 2.00
N MET A 15 -5.70 9.94 2.27
CA MET A 15 -4.43 10.62 2.58
C MET A 15 -3.77 10.05 3.83
N THR A 16 -4.53 9.75 4.89
CA THR A 16 -4.01 9.18 6.13
C THR A 16 -3.35 7.82 5.90
N ASN A 17 -3.90 7.01 5.00
CA ASN A 17 -3.36 5.70 4.69
C ASN A 17 -2.14 5.77 3.76
N MET A 18 -2.08 6.75 2.85
CA MET A 18 -0.90 7.02 2.04
C MET A 18 0.22 7.68 2.85
N ILE A 19 -0.08 8.73 3.63
CA ILE A 19 0.93 9.50 4.37
C ILE A 19 1.30 8.76 5.66
N GLY A 20 2.36 7.98 5.58
CA GLY A 20 2.96 7.23 6.68
C GLY A 20 4.47 7.40 6.72
N ILE A 21 5.17 6.35 7.15
CA ILE A 21 6.64 6.31 7.18
C ILE A 21 7.25 6.20 5.76
N GLY A 22 6.47 5.72 4.77
CA GLY A 22 6.93 5.43 3.41
C GLY A 22 7.89 6.47 2.84
N PRO A 23 7.46 7.72 2.61
CA PRO A 23 8.28 8.74 1.96
C PRO A 23 9.59 9.09 2.69
N PHE A 24 9.73 8.72 3.97
CA PHE A 24 10.95 8.95 4.73
C PHE A 24 11.98 7.83 4.57
N ILE A 25 11.55 6.61 4.25
CA ILE A 25 12.42 5.43 4.11
C ILE A 25 12.72 5.08 2.66
N THR A 26 11.93 5.56 1.71
CA THR A 26 12.02 5.18 0.30
C THR A 26 12.98 6.04 -0.52
N ILE A 27 13.30 7.27 -0.08
CA ILE A 27 14.15 8.21 -0.82
C ILE A 27 15.51 7.60 -1.24
N PRO A 28 16.28 6.96 -0.35
CA PRO A 28 17.55 6.37 -0.75
C PRO A 28 17.40 5.22 -1.75
N LEU A 29 16.36 4.40 -1.61
CA LEU A 29 16.06 3.33 -2.54
C LEU A 29 15.66 3.88 -3.90
N LEU A 30 14.81 4.92 -3.93
CA LEU A 30 14.38 5.60 -5.14
C LEU A 30 15.59 6.16 -5.90
N MET A 31 16.44 6.95 -5.22
CA MET A 31 17.63 7.53 -5.83
C MET A 31 18.62 6.46 -6.31
N SER A 32 18.74 5.35 -5.56
CA SER A 32 19.61 4.23 -5.94
C SER A 32 19.13 3.49 -7.19
N ALA A 33 17.82 3.51 -7.47
CA ALA A 33 17.25 2.80 -8.61
C ALA A 33 17.76 3.29 -9.98
N LEU A 34 18.07 4.59 -10.10
CA LEU A 34 18.64 5.20 -11.30
C LEU A 34 20.01 5.89 -11.05
N GLY A 35 20.52 5.80 -9.82
CA GLY A 35 21.82 6.39 -9.48
C GLY A 35 21.84 7.91 -9.44
N GLY A 36 20.76 8.56 -9.03
CA GLY A 36 20.69 10.01 -8.90
C GLY A 36 19.28 10.61 -8.97
N PRO A 37 19.17 11.96 -8.98
CA PRO A 37 17.90 12.69 -8.93
C PRO A 37 16.92 12.38 -10.09
N GLN A 38 17.41 11.89 -11.25
CA GLN A 38 16.57 11.44 -12.35
C GLN A 38 15.60 10.31 -11.95
N ALA A 39 15.85 9.63 -10.83
CA ALA A 39 14.94 8.64 -10.26
C ALA A 39 13.57 9.23 -9.88
N MET A 40 13.47 10.55 -9.71
CA MET A 40 12.19 11.25 -9.54
C MET A 40 11.22 11.03 -10.71
N LEU A 41 11.71 10.69 -11.91
CA LEU A 41 10.86 10.26 -13.02
C LEU A 41 10.00 9.04 -12.65
N GLY A 42 10.51 8.13 -11.79
CA GLY A 42 9.74 7.00 -11.29
C GLY A 42 8.49 7.42 -10.51
N TRP A 43 8.57 8.51 -9.75
CA TRP A 43 7.41 9.12 -9.08
C TRP A 43 6.36 9.63 -10.05
N LEU A 44 6.79 10.29 -11.14
CA LEU A 44 5.87 10.80 -12.15
C LEU A 44 5.19 9.64 -12.91
N VAL A 45 5.95 8.61 -13.27
CA VAL A 45 5.39 7.39 -13.88
C VAL A 45 4.41 6.70 -12.93
N ALA A 46 4.78 6.56 -11.65
CA ALA A 46 3.90 6.01 -10.62
C ALA A 46 2.62 6.83 -10.47
N LEU A 47 2.71 8.17 -10.46
CA LEU A 47 1.55 9.06 -10.41
C LEU A 47 0.59 8.83 -11.58
N VAL A 48 1.13 8.73 -12.81
CA VAL A 48 0.30 8.48 -14.01
C VAL A 48 -0.40 7.12 -13.90
N ILE A 49 0.32 6.07 -13.48
CA ILE A 49 -0.25 4.73 -13.32
C ILE A 49 -1.37 4.76 -12.26
N VAL A 50 -1.09 5.33 -11.07
CA VAL A 50 -2.03 5.38 -9.95
C VAL A 50 -3.24 6.27 -10.24
N MET A 51 -3.06 7.38 -10.97
CA MET A 51 -4.20 8.22 -11.39
C MET A 51 -5.12 7.48 -12.37
N CYS A 52 -4.55 6.79 -13.35
CA CYS A 52 -5.30 5.99 -14.31
C CYS A 52 -6.00 4.80 -13.64
N ASP A 53 -5.30 4.10 -12.75
CA ASP A 53 -5.88 3.01 -11.95
C ASP A 53 -6.93 3.54 -10.96
N GLY A 54 -6.70 4.71 -10.35
CA GLY A 54 -7.65 5.41 -9.51
C GLY A 54 -8.98 5.72 -10.22
N MET A 55 -8.97 5.94 -11.53
CA MET A 55 -10.20 6.06 -12.33
C MET A 55 -10.94 4.71 -12.46
N VAL A 56 -10.21 3.59 -12.53
CA VAL A 56 -10.81 2.23 -12.51
C VAL A 56 -11.50 2.00 -11.16
N TRP A 57 -10.80 2.27 -10.05
CA TRP A 57 -11.38 2.17 -8.72
C TRP A 57 -12.58 3.10 -8.52
N SER A 58 -12.49 4.31 -9.05
CA SER A 58 -13.56 5.31 -8.98
C SER A 58 -14.84 4.84 -9.65
N GLU A 59 -14.75 4.21 -10.82
CA GLU A 59 -15.93 3.67 -11.51
C GLU A 59 -16.51 2.47 -10.79
N LEU A 60 -15.66 1.54 -10.35
CA LEU A 60 -16.11 0.36 -9.60
C LEU A 60 -16.74 0.77 -8.25
N GLY A 61 -16.10 1.67 -7.52
CA GLY A 61 -16.59 2.14 -6.22
C GLY A 61 -17.89 2.94 -6.31
N ALA A 62 -18.06 3.74 -7.37
CA ALA A 62 -19.27 4.48 -7.62
C ALA A 62 -20.44 3.58 -8.07
N ALA A 63 -20.16 2.56 -8.90
CA ALA A 63 -21.15 1.63 -9.41
C ALA A 63 -21.57 0.55 -8.40
N LEU A 64 -20.65 0.14 -7.53
CA LEU A 64 -20.81 -0.94 -6.57
C LEU A 64 -20.41 -0.49 -5.14
N PRO A 65 -21.06 0.55 -4.60
CA PRO A 65 -20.71 1.05 -3.28
C PRO A 65 -21.08 0.03 -2.20
N GLY A 66 -20.05 -0.49 -1.51
CA GLY A 66 -20.24 -1.49 -0.47
C GLY A 66 -18.97 -1.64 0.36
N SER A 67 -19.02 -2.41 1.44
CA SER A 67 -17.83 -2.80 2.19
C SER A 67 -17.05 -3.88 1.44
N GLY A 68 -15.71 -3.82 1.51
CA GLY A 68 -14.82 -4.85 0.98
C GLY A 68 -14.15 -4.55 -0.36
N GLY A 69 -14.46 -3.42 -1.04
CA GLY A 69 -13.72 -2.91 -2.20
C GLY A 69 -13.43 -3.97 -3.27
N SER A 70 -12.14 -4.23 -3.54
CA SER A 70 -11.67 -5.19 -4.54
C SER A 70 -12.32 -6.56 -4.46
N PHE A 71 -12.52 -7.09 -3.26
CA PHE A 71 -13.20 -8.37 -3.05
C PHE A 71 -14.58 -8.39 -3.74
N GLY A 72 -15.38 -7.34 -3.51
CA GLY A 72 -16.72 -7.21 -4.10
C GLY A 72 -16.67 -6.97 -5.61
N TYR A 73 -15.72 -6.16 -6.09
CA TYR A 73 -15.58 -5.80 -7.50
C TYR A 73 -15.14 -6.99 -8.35
N LEU A 74 -14.13 -7.73 -7.90
CA LEU A 74 -13.65 -8.94 -8.59
C LEU A 74 -14.74 -10.01 -8.62
N ARG A 75 -15.42 -10.24 -7.50
CA ARG A 75 -16.51 -11.20 -7.43
C ARG A 75 -17.62 -10.90 -8.43
N ARG A 76 -18.09 -9.65 -8.49
CA ARG A 76 -19.18 -9.26 -9.41
C ARG A 76 -18.71 -9.18 -10.85
N GLY A 77 -17.50 -8.68 -11.11
CA GLY A 77 -16.95 -8.53 -12.45
C GLY A 77 -16.75 -9.86 -13.18
N TYR A 78 -16.27 -10.87 -12.47
CA TYR A 78 -15.97 -12.19 -13.04
C TYR A 78 -17.11 -13.22 -12.90
N GLY A 79 -18.23 -12.85 -12.30
CA GLY A 79 -19.38 -13.75 -12.07
C GLY A 79 -19.38 -14.36 -10.67
N THR A 80 -20.40 -14.01 -9.89
CA THR A 80 -20.45 -14.16 -8.42
C THR A 80 -20.17 -15.57 -7.91
N GLU A 81 -20.68 -16.60 -8.59
CA GLU A 81 -20.62 -17.99 -8.10
C GLU A 81 -19.59 -18.87 -8.84
N GLN A 82 -18.93 -18.32 -9.85
CA GLN A 82 -17.95 -19.03 -10.68
C GLN A 82 -16.54 -18.45 -10.52
N VAL A 83 -15.96 -17.96 -11.62
CA VAL A 83 -14.60 -17.35 -11.64
C VAL A 83 -14.50 -16.20 -10.64
N GLY A 84 -15.56 -15.44 -10.42
CA GLY A 84 -15.58 -14.37 -9.42
C GLY A 84 -15.39 -14.87 -7.99
N ARG A 85 -15.80 -16.10 -7.68
CA ARG A 85 -15.52 -16.75 -6.39
C ARG A 85 -14.04 -17.02 -6.20
N LEU A 86 -13.38 -17.53 -7.25
CA LEU A 86 -11.92 -17.70 -7.28
C LEU A 86 -11.21 -16.35 -7.15
N MET A 87 -11.59 -15.35 -7.95
CA MET A 87 -10.96 -14.02 -7.93
C MET A 87 -11.11 -13.33 -6.57
N GLY A 88 -12.26 -13.43 -5.92
CA GLY A 88 -12.48 -12.93 -4.57
C GLY A 88 -11.61 -13.66 -3.53
N PHE A 89 -11.50 -14.98 -3.63
CA PHE A 89 -10.61 -15.75 -2.75
C PHE A 89 -9.14 -15.38 -2.97
N LEU A 90 -8.68 -15.29 -4.22
CA LEU A 90 -7.30 -14.93 -4.56
C LEU A 90 -6.95 -13.50 -4.12
N PHE A 91 -7.92 -12.58 -4.16
CA PHE A 91 -7.71 -11.24 -3.60
C PHE A 91 -7.40 -11.31 -2.10
N VAL A 92 -8.20 -12.04 -1.31
CA VAL A 92 -7.96 -12.15 0.13
C VAL A 92 -6.70 -12.95 0.43
N TRP A 93 -6.42 -13.99 -0.35
CA TRP A 93 -5.21 -14.79 -0.25
C TRP A 93 -3.95 -13.93 -0.43
N GLN A 94 -3.87 -13.20 -1.56
CA GLN A 94 -2.74 -12.30 -1.80
C GLN A 94 -2.66 -11.19 -0.75
N PHE A 95 -3.81 -10.71 -0.24
CA PHE A 95 -3.85 -9.67 0.79
C PHE A 95 -3.29 -10.16 2.12
N VAL A 96 -3.55 -11.40 2.53
CA VAL A 96 -2.97 -12.03 3.73
C VAL A 96 -1.44 -12.16 3.61
N LEU A 97 -0.90 -12.26 2.39
CA LEU A 97 0.54 -12.28 2.14
C LEU A 97 1.13 -10.86 2.01
N SER A 98 0.49 -9.98 1.25
CA SER A 98 1.00 -8.65 0.93
C SER A 98 0.77 -7.61 2.02
N GLY A 99 -0.33 -7.69 2.76
CA GLY A 99 -0.61 -6.78 3.87
C GLY A 99 0.45 -6.80 4.97
N PRO A 100 0.90 -7.99 5.43
CA PRO A 100 2.03 -8.10 6.35
C PRO A 100 3.33 -7.48 5.84
N LEU A 101 3.62 -7.55 4.53
CA LEU A 101 4.80 -6.91 3.94
C LEU A 101 4.72 -5.39 4.06
N GLU A 102 3.56 -4.80 3.80
CA GLU A 102 3.35 -3.36 3.95
C GLU A 102 3.47 -2.90 5.41
N ILE A 103 2.90 -3.65 6.35
CA ILE A 103 3.06 -3.38 7.78
C ILE A 103 4.52 -3.50 8.21
N ALA A 104 5.25 -4.51 7.70
CA ALA A 104 6.65 -4.77 8.00
C ALA A 104 7.57 -3.62 7.59
N SER A 105 7.27 -2.92 6.49
CA SER A 105 8.05 -1.75 6.06
C SER A 105 8.12 -0.66 7.14
N GLY A 106 7.04 -0.50 7.91
CA GLY A 106 7.02 0.41 9.05
C GLY A 106 7.91 -0.05 10.21
N TYR A 107 7.98 -1.35 10.50
CA TYR A 107 8.92 -1.89 11.49
C TYR A 107 10.36 -1.74 11.07
N ILE A 108 10.64 -1.99 9.79
CA ILE A 108 11.98 -1.80 9.21
C ILE A 108 12.36 -0.32 9.30
N GLY A 109 11.48 0.59 8.88
CA GLY A 109 11.72 2.02 8.99
C GLY A 109 11.96 2.48 10.42
N PHE A 110 11.17 1.98 11.37
CA PHE A 110 11.39 2.25 12.79
C PHE A 110 12.80 1.83 13.23
N SER A 111 13.21 0.61 12.90
CA SER A 111 14.53 0.10 13.29
C SER A 111 15.68 0.85 12.60
N GLN A 112 15.50 1.25 11.33
CA GLN A 112 16.48 2.04 10.58
C GLN A 112 16.70 3.40 11.24
N TYR A 113 15.65 4.15 11.50
CA TYR A 113 15.76 5.48 12.15
C TYR A 113 16.24 5.40 13.59
N LEU A 114 15.91 4.31 14.32
CA LEU A 114 16.47 4.09 15.65
C LEU A 114 18.01 4.00 15.62
N GLY A 115 18.59 3.53 14.51
CA GLY A 115 20.03 3.48 14.30
C GLY A 115 20.74 4.84 14.32
N TYR A 116 20.03 5.94 14.08
CA TYR A 116 20.56 7.30 14.26
C TYR A 116 20.81 7.61 15.74
N ILE A 117 19.89 7.23 16.63
CA ILE A 117 19.98 7.46 18.09
C ILE A 117 20.87 6.40 18.73
N TRP A 118 20.65 5.15 18.36
CA TRP A 118 21.41 4.01 18.89
C TRP A 118 22.49 3.58 17.90
N LYS A 119 23.62 4.28 17.94
CA LYS A 119 24.78 4.01 17.07
C LYS A 119 25.32 2.61 17.33
N GLY A 120 25.60 1.86 16.25
CA GLY A 120 26.17 0.51 16.35
C GLY A 120 25.19 -0.59 16.71
N ILE A 121 23.88 -0.36 16.52
CA ILE A 121 22.85 -1.41 16.68
C ILE A 121 23.19 -2.62 15.78
N THR A 122 23.24 -3.80 16.38
CA THR A 122 23.54 -5.05 15.69
C THR A 122 22.29 -5.62 15.01
N ALA A 123 22.49 -6.53 14.03
CA ALA A 123 21.38 -7.20 13.37
C ALA A 123 20.43 -7.94 14.35
N ARG A 124 20.98 -8.55 15.40
CA ARG A 124 20.17 -9.21 16.45
C ARG A 124 19.31 -8.21 17.24
N GLN A 125 19.89 -7.05 17.57
CA GLN A 125 19.17 -5.99 18.26
C GLN A 125 18.10 -5.36 17.36
N THR A 126 18.38 -5.21 16.07
CA THR A 126 17.37 -4.78 15.07
C THR A 126 16.18 -5.74 15.03
N MET A 127 16.43 -7.05 14.96
CA MET A 127 15.35 -8.07 15.00
C MET A 127 14.56 -8.00 16.31
N LEU A 128 15.22 -7.77 17.43
CA LEU A 128 14.58 -7.60 18.74
C LEU A 128 13.68 -6.36 18.75
N VAL A 129 14.16 -5.23 18.22
CA VAL A 129 13.38 -3.98 18.09
C VAL A 129 12.14 -4.20 17.24
N VAL A 130 12.28 -4.79 16.06
CA VAL A 130 11.16 -5.15 15.17
C VAL A 130 10.13 -6.01 15.92
N THR A 131 10.60 -7.03 16.65
CA THR A 131 9.72 -7.91 17.41
C THR A 131 9.01 -7.16 18.54
N ILE A 132 9.70 -6.34 19.32
CA ILE A 132 9.10 -5.56 20.42
C ILE A 132 8.07 -4.57 19.89
N VAL A 133 8.39 -3.82 18.84
CA VAL A 133 7.47 -2.84 18.23
C VAL A 133 6.25 -3.54 17.65
N GLY A 134 6.44 -4.70 16.99
CA GLY A 134 5.34 -5.51 16.46
C GLY A 134 4.43 -6.05 17.54
N LEU A 135 4.98 -6.61 18.62
CA LEU A 135 4.22 -7.10 19.76
C LEU A 135 3.51 -5.95 20.52
N ALA A 136 4.15 -4.78 20.64
CA ALA A 136 3.53 -3.61 21.25
C ALA A 136 2.30 -3.15 20.45
N ASN A 137 2.40 -3.09 19.12
CA ASN A 137 1.26 -2.77 18.24
C ASN A 137 0.13 -3.80 18.38
N LEU A 138 0.46 -5.10 18.36
CA LEU A 138 -0.51 -6.17 18.59
C LEU A 138 -1.20 -6.02 19.96
N ALA A 139 -0.44 -5.81 21.02
CA ALA A 139 -0.98 -5.67 22.37
C ALA A 139 -1.88 -4.42 22.52
N LEU A 140 -1.51 -3.31 21.88
CA LEU A 140 -2.33 -2.10 21.87
C LEU A 140 -3.64 -2.29 21.09
N LEU A 141 -3.61 -3.01 19.97
CA LEU A 141 -4.79 -3.30 19.17
C LEU A 141 -5.66 -4.42 19.76
N TYR A 142 -5.11 -5.24 20.66
CA TYR A 142 -5.84 -6.30 21.36
C TYR A 142 -6.68 -5.72 22.50
N ARG A 143 -7.39 -4.60 22.26
CA ARG A 143 -8.22 -3.85 23.21
C ARG A 143 -9.56 -3.48 22.60
N ARG A 144 -10.48 -2.93 23.40
CA ARG A 144 -11.78 -2.43 22.93
C ARG A 144 -11.61 -1.22 22.00
N ILE A 145 -12.42 -1.17 20.96
CA ILE A 145 -12.38 -0.17 19.88
C ILE A 145 -12.47 1.29 20.36
N THR A 146 -13.14 1.55 21.47
CA THR A 146 -13.35 2.91 22.01
C THR A 146 -12.06 3.64 22.37
N SER A 147 -11.03 2.92 22.84
CA SER A 147 -9.72 3.51 23.18
C SER A 147 -8.83 3.70 21.94
N ILE A 148 -9.09 2.97 20.86
CA ILE A 148 -8.28 2.95 19.63
C ILE A 148 -8.42 4.26 18.85
N ALA A 149 -9.62 4.85 18.81
CA ALA A 149 -9.87 6.07 18.03
C ALA A 149 -9.02 7.26 18.52
N ALA A 150 -8.91 7.47 19.83
CA ALA A 150 -8.08 8.53 20.39
C ALA A 150 -6.60 8.34 20.07
N ILE A 151 -6.10 7.09 20.21
CA ILE A 151 -4.71 6.74 19.86
C ILE A 151 -4.45 7.03 18.39
N THR A 152 -5.33 6.61 17.48
CA THR A 152 -5.18 6.82 16.03
C THR A 152 -5.08 8.31 15.69
N VAL A 153 -5.97 9.16 16.25
CA VAL A 153 -5.95 10.61 16.00
C VAL A 153 -4.65 11.23 16.51
N THR A 154 -4.20 10.85 17.71
CA THR A 154 -2.95 11.38 18.29
C THR A 154 -1.73 10.99 17.44
N LEU A 155 -1.66 9.75 16.98
CA LEU A 155 -0.59 9.26 16.11
C LEU A 155 -0.59 10.00 14.77
N TRP A 156 -1.77 10.21 14.18
CA TRP A 156 -1.91 10.92 12.91
C TRP A 156 -1.50 12.40 13.00
N ILE A 157 -1.87 13.11 14.07
CA ILE A 157 -1.42 14.50 14.28
C ILE A 157 0.11 14.58 14.30
N GLY A 158 0.78 13.68 15.02
CA GLY A 158 2.24 13.62 15.05
C GLY A 158 2.85 13.41 13.65
N THR A 159 2.26 12.53 12.84
CA THR A 159 2.67 12.30 11.44
C THR A 159 2.56 13.57 10.59
N ILE A 160 1.44 14.27 10.65
CA ILE A 160 1.24 15.52 9.88
C ILE A 160 2.23 16.61 10.32
N VAL A 161 2.47 16.76 11.62
CA VAL A 161 3.47 17.70 12.13
C VAL A 161 4.86 17.35 11.60
N THR A 162 5.24 16.08 11.59
CA THR A 162 6.52 15.61 11.04
C THR A 162 6.67 15.99 9.56
N VAL A 163 5.64 15.74 8.75
CA VAL A 163 5.62 16.09 7.32
C VAL A 163 5.77 17.61 7.11
N ILE A 164 4.99 18.40 7.83
CA ILE A 164 5.04 19.87 7.73
C ILE A 164 6.44 20.40 8.07
N VAL A 165 7.03 19.88 9.16
CA VAL A 165 8.38 20.31 9.58
C VAL A 165 9.42 19.99 8.50
N VAL A 166 9.39 18.82 7.88
CA VAL A 166 10.32 18.48 6.77
C VAL A 166 10.14 19.41 5.58
N VAL A 167 8.90 19.59 5.13
CA VAL A 167 8.61 20.40 3.93
C VAL A 167 8.98 21.86 4.16
N VAL A 168 8.61 22.44 5.30
CA VAL A 168 8.94 23.84 5.63
C VAL A 168 10.45 24.01 5.79
N THR A 169 11.12 23.13 6.52
CA THR A 169 12.59 23.17 6.69
C THR A 169 13.30 23.07 5.33
N GLY A 170 12.86 22.13 4.49
CA GLY A 170 13.45 21.96 3.16
C GLY A 170 13.22 23.16 2.26
N ALA A 171 12.00 23.73 2.25
CA ALA A 171 11.70 24.92 1.45
C ALA A 171 12.56 26.14 1.85
N LEU A 172 12.89 26.29 3.14
CA LEU A 172 13.74 27.37 3.65
C LEU A 172 15.22 27.22 3.33
N HIS A 173 15.70 25.96 3.10
CA HIS A 173 17.14 25.66 2.91
C HIS A 173 17.40 24.97 1.56
N PHE A 174 16.47 25.07 0.61
CA PHE A 174 16.56 24.41 -0.67
C PHE A 174 17.66 24.97 -1.56
N ASP A 175 18.59 24.12 -1.99
CA ASP A 175 19.57 24.42 -3.02
C ASP A 175 19.29 23.62 -4.29
N HIS A 176 18.88 24.33 -5.35
CA HIS A 176 18.59 23.71 -6.64
C HIS A 176 19.80 23.04 -7.29
N ARG A 177 21.03 23.47 -6.98
CA ARG A 177 22.27 22.89 -7.52
C ARG A 177 22.53 21.51 -6.90
N VAL A 178 22.16 21.34 -5.63
CA VAL A 178 22.24 20.04 -4.94
C VAL A 178 21.13 19.10 -5.39
N ALA A 179 19.89 19.63 -5.49
CA ALA A 179 18.71 18.84 -5.87
C ALA A 179 18.81 18.27 -7.29
N PHE A 180 19.36 19.05 -8.23
CA PHE A 180 19.40 18.71 -9.66
C PHE A 180 20.82 18.43 -10.16
N ASP A 181 21.71 17.94 -9.29
CA ASP A 181 23.03 17.47 -9.64
C ASP A 181 22.93 16.09 -10.33
N PHE A 182 22.60 16.11 -11.61
CA PHE A 182 22.46 14.90 -12.41
C PHE A 182 23.83 14.31 -12.77
N PRO A 183 24.03 12.97 -12.64
CA PRO A 183 25.25 12.33 -13.10
C PRO A 183 25.34 12.35 -14.65
N PRO A 184 26.56 12.27 -15.21
CA PRO A 184 26.72 12.15 -16.65
C PRO A 184 25.91 10.98 -17.23
N GLY A 185 25.17 11.22 -18.30
CA GLY A 185 24.33 10.18 -18.91
C GLY A 185 23.03 9.84 -18.18
N ALA A 186 22.61 10.65 -17.22
CA ALA A 186 21.41 10.43 -16.37
C ALA A 186 20.13 10.08 -17.16
N PHE A 187 19.99 10.61 -18.36
CA PHE A 187 18.82 10.42 -19.23
C PHE A 187 19.13 9.59 -20.49
N THR A 188 20.24 8.84 -20.50
CA THR A 188 20.58 7.96 -21.62
C THR A 188 19.62 6.77 -21.65
N PHE A 189 18.81 6.68 -22.69
CA PHE A 189 17.86 5.60 -22.86
C PHE A 189 18.57 4.27 -23.12
N SER A 190 18.46 3.36 -22.17
CA SER A 190 19.08 2.03 -22.19
C SER A 190 18.20 1.02 -21.46
N LEU A 191 18.52 -0.27 -21.61
CA LEU A 191 17.84 -1.30 -20.83
C LEU A 191 18.02 -1.06 -19.32
N GLY A 192 19.21 -0.64 -18.88
CA GLY A 192 19.50 -0.29 -17.49
C GLY A 192 18.63 0.87 -16.99
N PHE A 193 18.43 1.90 -17.84
CA PHE A 193 17.53 3.01 -17.50
C PHE A 193 16.07 2.53 -17.37
N LEU A 194 15.59 1.66 -18.28
CA LEU A 194 14.23 1.12 -18.20
C LEU A 194 14.01 0.26 -16.94
N LEU A 195 14.97 -0.61 -16.61
CA LEU A 195 14.91 -1.42 -15.40
C LEU A 195 14.94 -0.55 -14.13
N GLY A 196 15.82 0.46 -14.10
CA GLY A 196 15.88 1.44 -13.02
C GLY A 196 14.61 2.28 -12.90
N LEU A 197 14.03 2.72 -14.02
CA LEU A 197 12.76 3.45 -14.03
C LEU A 197 11.61 2.59 -13.50
N GLY A 198 11.57 1.29 -13.86
CA GLY A 198 10.59 0.36 -13.32
C GLY A 198 10.75 0.14 -11.82
N ALA A 199 12.00 0.01 -11.33
CA ALA A 199 12.28 -0.07 -9.90
C ALA A 199 11.88 1.20 -9.16
N ALA A 200 12.22 2.38 -9.68
CA ALA A 200 11.81 3.67 -9.12
C ALA A 200 10.28 3.85 -9.12
N SER A 201 9.62 3.45 -10.21
CA SER A 201 8.14 3.50 -10.31
C SER A 201 7.47 2.56 -9.30
N ARG A 202 8.03 1.37 -9.06
CA ARG A 202 7.54 0.42 -8.06
C ARG A 202 7.61 0.99 -6.65
N ILE A 203 8.70 1.68 -6.32
CA ILE A 203 8.85 2.41 -5.05
C ILE A 203 7.83 3.55 -4.96
N GLY A 204 7.66 4.34 -6.02
CA GLY A 204 6.64 5.39 -6.07
C GLY A 204 5.23 4.86 -5.88
N VAL A 205 4.87 3.76 -6.53
CA VAL A 205 3.56 3.11 -6.34
C VAL A 205 3.38 2.62 -4.91
N TYR A 206 4.42 2.05 -4.30
CA TYR A 206 4.37 1.64 -2.89
C TYR A 206 3.94 2.81 -1.98
N ASP A 207 4.51 3.97 -2.17
CA ASP A 207 4.19 5.14 -1.36
C ASP A 207 2.78 5.70 -1.64
N TYR A 208 2.20 5.46 -2.82
CA TYR A 208 0.81 5.82 -3.14
C TYR A 208 -0.22 4.79 -2.66
N LEU A 209 0.16 3.62 -2.11
CA LEU A 209 -0.82 2.64 -1.63
C LEU A 209 -1.76 3.26 -0.59
N GLY A 210 -3.06 2.96 -0.69
CA GLY A 210 -4.10 3.57 0.14
C GLY A 210 -4.99 4.58 -0.59
N TYR A 211 -4.66 5.01 -1.82
CA TYR A 211 -5.49 5.95 -2.60
C TYR A 211 -6.93 5.44 -2.84
N TYR A 212 -7.14 4.14 -2.75
CA TYR A 212 -8.41 3.45 -2.98
C TYR A 212 -9.16 3.05 -1.69
N ASP A 213 -8.65 3.35 -0.51
CA ASP A 213 -9.16 2.78 0.75
C ASP A 213 -10.58 3.22 1.10
N VAL A 214 -11.01 4.38 0.60
CA VAL A 214 -12.42 4.81 0.66
C VAL A 214 -13.38 3.77 0.05
N CYS A 215 -12.92 2.96 -0.91
CA CYS A 215 -13.72 1.91 -1.53
C CYS A 215 -14.01 0.74 -0.59
N TYR A 216 -13.22 0.54 0.46
CA TYR A 216 -13.47 -0.49 1.47
C TYR A 216 -14.61 -0.17 2.43
N ILE A 217 -15.02 1.10 2.49
CA ILE A 217 -16.10 1.61 3.32
C ILE A 217 -17.21 2.30 2.50
N GLY A 218 -17.38 1.90 1.24
CA GLY A 218 -18.26 2.58 0.28
C GLY A 218 -19.73 2.68 0.73
N ASP A 219 -20.20 1.78 1.58
CA ASP A 219 -21.54 1.79 2.18
C ASP A 219 -21.72 2.84 3.31
N GLU A 220 -20.64 3.37 3.87
CA GLU A 220 -20.64 4.45 4.85
C GLU A 220 -20.46 5.84 4.22
N VAL A 221 -20.19 5.91 2.91
CA VAL A 221 -19.94 7.14 2.17
C VAL A 221 -21.27 7.80 1.75
N ARG A 222 -21.38 9.11 1.99
CA ARG A 222 -22.53 9.92 1.49
C ARG A 222 -22.34 10.13 -0.01
N ASP A 223 -23.43 9.98 -0.78
CA ASP A 223 -23.39 10.13 -2.24
C ASP A 223 -22.15 9.47 -2.89
N PRO A 224 -22.01 8.12 -2.74
CA PRO A 224 -20.78 7.42 -3.11
C PRO A 224 -20.43 7.58 -4.60
N GLY A 225 -21.44 7.79 -5.46
CA GLY A 225 -21.26 8.04 -6.88
C GLY A 225 -20.44 9.30 -7.22
N ARG A 226 -20.41 10.27 -6.31
CA ARG A 226 -19.65 11.53 -6.46
C ARG A 226 -18.48 11.61 -5.51
N VAL A 227 -18.65 11.19 -4.26
CA VAL A 227 -17.64 11.35 -3.22
C VAL A 227 -16.46 10.40 -3.44
N ILE A 228 -16.71 9.12 -3.76
CA ILE A 228 -15.63 8.14 -3.97
C ILE A 228 -14.68 8.59 -5.11
N PRO A 229 -15.16 8.89 -6.33
CA PRO A 229 -14.27 9.33 -7.41
C PRO A 229 -13.46 10.59 -7.07
N ARG A 230 -14.15 11.59 -6.52
CA ARG A 230 -13.49 12.86 -6.18
C ARG A 230 -12.46 12.70 -5.07
N SER A 231 -12.75 11.89 -4.07
CA SER A 231 -11.80 11.65 -2.96
C SER A 231 -10.56 10.89 -3.42
N ILE A 232 -10.68 9.89 -4.30
CA ILE A 232 -9.55 9.16 -4.87
C ILE A 232 -8.64 10.10 -5.66
N LEU A 233 -9.20 10.82 -6.63
CA LEU A 233 -8.41 11.69 -7.50
C LEU A 233 -7.77 12.85 -6.72
N LEU A 234 -8.55 13.50 -5.84
CA LEU A 234 -8.07 14.62 -5.03
C LEU A 234 -6.98 14.20 -4.05
N SER A 235 -7.18 13.10 -3.31
CA SER A 235 -6.17 12.60 -2.37
C SER A 235 -4.88 12.21 -3.07
N THR A 236 -4.95 11.56 -4.24
CA THR A 236 -3.77 11.16 -5.01
C THR A 236 -2.96 12.38 -5.46
N VAL A 237 -3.62 13.42 -5.99
CA VAL A 237 -2.93 14.66 -6.40
C VAL A 237 -2.32 15.39 -5.20
N LEU A 238 -3.06 15.53 -4.10
CA LEU A 238 -2.55 16.20 -2.89
C LEU A 238 -1.34 15.47 -2.31
N VAL A 239 -1.41 14.14 -2.24
CA VAL A 239 -0.29 13.33 -1.74
C VAL A 239 0.89 13.39 -2.70
N ALA A 240 0.67 13.40 -4.02
CA ALA A 240 1.74 13.60 -5.00
C ALA A 240 2.51 14.90 -4.75
N VAL A 241 1.81 15.99 -4.53
CA VAL A 241 2.43 17.30 -4.23
C VAL A 241 3.24 17.22 -2.93
N ILE A 242 2.67 16.63 -1.87
CA ILE A 242 3.35 16.48 -0.58
C ILE A 242 4.62 15.64 -0.72
N TYR A 243 4.55 14.53 -1.43
CA TYR A 243 5.69 13.63 -1.60
C TYR A 243 6.78 14.21 -2.48
N LEU A 244 6.42 14.88 -3.55
CA LEU A 244 7.38 15.63 -4.35
C LEU A 244 8.07 16.72 -3.49
N ALA A 245 7.31 17.43 -2.66
CA ALA A 245 7.86 18.42 -1.74
C ALA A 245 8.81 17.79 -0.73
N ILE A 246 8.47 16.66 -0.09
CA ILE A 246 9.34 15.94 0.84
C ILE A 246 10.65 15.52 0.14
N ASN A 247 10.54 14.84 -1.00
CA ASN A 247 11.69 14.35 -1.74
C ASN A 247 12.63 15.51 -2.15
N LEU A 248 12.08 16.56 -2.77
CA LEU A 248 12.85 17.73 -3.16
C LEU A 248 13.49 18.44 -1.96
N SER A 249 12.78 18.56 -0.84
CA SER A 249 13.29 19.14 0.39
C SER A 249 14.56 18.43 0.86
N ILE A 250 14.55 17.10 0.83
CA ILE A 250 15.66 16.30 1.33
C ILE A 250 16.84 16.31 0.37
N ILE A 251 16.62 16.05 -0.94
CA ILE A 251 17.69 16.06 -1.93
C ILE A 251 18.24 17.46 -2.25
N GLY A 252 17.50 18.52 -1.90
CA GLY A 252 17.96 19.91 -2.02
C GLY A 252 18.90 20.34 -0.89
N VAL A 253 19.05 19.53 0.16
CA VAL A 253 19.95 19.81 1.30
C VAL A 253 21.03 18.73 1.46
N VAL A 254 20.63 17.47 1.26
CA VAL A 254 21.56 16.33 1.36
C VAL A 254 21.93 15.87 -0.05
N PRO A 255 23.20 16.02 -0.48
CA PRO A 255 23.64 15.52 -1.78
C PRO A 255 23.35 14.03 -1.91
N TRP A 256 22.73 13.63 -3.01
CA TRP A 256 22.35 12.23 -3.23
C TRP A 256 23.54 11.26 -3.16
N ARG A 257 24.76 11.72 -3.50
CA ARG A 257 26.00 10.93 -3.43
C ARG A 257 26.36 10.49 -2.01
N ASP A 258 25.85 11.16 -1.00
CA ASP A 258 26.13 10.84 0.41
C ASP A 258 25.34 9.63 0.91
N PHE A 259 24.29 9.22 0.17
CA PHE A 259 23.44 8.10 0.56
C PHE A 259 23.13 7.11 -0.59
N VAL A 260 23.72 7.28 -1.76
CA VAL A 260 23.59 6.39 -2.92
C VAL A 260 24.94 5.81 -3.30
N PRO A 261 25.05 4.51 -3.56
CA PRO A 261 24.00 3.49 -3.43
C PRO A 261 23.65 3.19 -1.97
N ALA A 262 22.34 3.00 -1.68
CA ALA A 262 21.86 2.82 -0.31
C ALA A 262 22.54 1.67 0.45
N ALA A 263 22.88 0.59 -0.24
CA ALA A 263 23.53 -0.58 0.36
C ALA A 263 24.94 -0.29 0.90
N SER A 264 25.64 0.72 0.37
CA SER A 264 27.02 1.06 0.74
C SER A 264 27.12 2.20 1.76
N HIS A 265 26.01 2.90 1.99
CA HIS A 265 25.99 4.09 2.84
C HIS A 265 25.04 3.88 4.03
N PRO A 266 25.57 3.62 5.24
CA PRO A 266 24.71 3.42 6.43
C PRO A 266 23.76 4.60 6.72
N GLN A 267 24.14 5.81 6.30
CA GLN A 267 23.35 7.03 6.44
C GLN A 267 22.04 6.99 5.64
N SER A 268 21.94 6.16 4.60
CA SER A 268 20.73 5.95 3.83
C SER A 268 19.55 5.48 4.68
N ASN A 269 19.82 4.75 5.78
CA ASN A 269 18.79 4.24 6.66
C ASN A 269 18.05 5.34 7.45
N PHE A 270 18.61 6.55 7.55
CA PHE A 270 18.04 7.66 8.32
C PHE A 270 18.33 9.03 7.67
N VAL A 271 18.18 9.11 6.34
CA VAL A 271 18.53 10.30 5.54
C VAL A 271 17.83 11.57 6.03
N VAL A 272 16.62 11.49 6.56
CA VAL A 272 15.88 12.66 7.07
C VAL A 272 16.46 13.14 8.40
N SER A 273 17.01 12.24 9.22
CA SER A 273 17.75 12.65 10.42
C SER A 273 19.03 13.40 10.05
N ILE A 274 19.75 12.92 9.01
CA ILE A 274 20.92 13.63 8.46
C ILE A 274 20.55 14.99 7.87
N PHE A 275 19.43 15.08 7.17
CA PHE A 275 18.87 16.34 6.67
C PHE A 275 18.69 17.35 7.80
N MET A 276 18.07 16.95 8.91
CA MET A 276 17.87 17.81 10.08
C MET A 276 19.18 18.12 10.79
N GLU A 277 20.11 17.18 10.87
CA GLU A 277 21.43 17.38 11.49
C GLU A 277 22.25 18.44 10.78
N ARG A 278 22.24 18.45 9.44
CA ARG A 278 22.95 19.44 8.63
C ARG A 278 22.47 20.86 8.83
N ILE A 279 21.17 21.03 9.09
CA ILE A 279 20.56 22.35 9.21
C ILE A 279 20.61 22.86 10.65
N TYR A 280 20.24 22.02 11.61
CA TYR A 280 19.99 22.42 13.00
C TYR A 280 20.90 21.74 14.02
N GLY A 281 21.79 20.85 13.57
CA GLY A 281 22.69 20.10 14.42
C GLY A 281 22.08 18.84 15.07
N PRO A 282 22.91 18.03 15.79
CA PRO A 282 22.54 16.69 16.25
C PRO A 282 21.42 16.66 17.29
N GLY A 283 21.30 17.70 18.12
CA GLY A 283 20.23 17.76 19.15
C GLY A 283 18.83 17.81 18.54
N VAL A 284 18.62 18.70 17.56
CA VAL A 284 17.34 18.83 16.84
C VAL A 284 17.09 17.58 15.99
N ALA A 285 18.12 17.03 15.35
CA ALA A 285 18.02 15.81 14.57
C ALA A 285 17.56 14.61 15.43
N THR A 286 18.05 14.50 16.66
CA THR A 286 17.62 13.45 17.60
C THR A 286 16.14 13.59 17.97
N LEU A 287 15.69 14.82 18.29
CA LEU A 287 14.27 15.10 18.57
C LEU A 287 13.41 14.76 17.35
N PHE A 288 13.85 15.17 16.16
CA PHE A 288 13.14 14.91 14.93
C PHE A 288 13.08 13.41 14.59
N THR A 289 14.18 12.68 14.86
CA THR A 289 14.19 11.22 14.72
C THR A 289 13.13 10.57 15.60
N ALA A 290 12.92 11.06 16.83
CA ALA A 290 11.83 10.58 17.68
C ALA A 290 10.44 10.82 17.06
N MET A 291 10.24 11.93 16.34
CA MET A 291 9.00 12.19 15.59
C MET A 291 8.82 11.20 14.42
N ILE A 292 9.92 10.81 13.74
CA ILE A 292 9.86 9.79 12.69
C ILE A 292 9.54 8.42 13.29
N LEU A 293 10.14 8.06 14.43
CA LEU A 293 9.79 6.81 15.15
C LEU A 293 8.32 6.78 15.55
N TRP A 294 7.78 7.91 15.99
CA TRP A 294 6.35 8.08 16.25
C TRP A 294 5.50 7.85 15.00
N THR A 295 5.89 8.44 13.88
CA THR A 295 5.22 8.27 12.59
C THR A 295 5.25 6.81 12.12
N ALA A 296 6.40 6.14 12.24
CA ALA A 296 6.54 4.72 11.91
C ALA A 296 5.61 3.84 12.74
N PHE A 297 5.57 4.08 14.06
CA PHE A 297 4.69 3.36 14.96
C PHE A 297 3.22 3.59 14.63
N GLY A 298 2.86 4.84 14.34
CA GLY A 298 1.49 5.24 13.98
C GLY A 298 1.03 4.62 12.66
N SER A 299 1.90 4.58 11.65
CA SER A 299 1.60 3.94 10.35
C SER A 299 1.28 2.45 10.53
N VAL A 300 2.12 1.73 11.24
CA VAL A 300 1.91 0.30 11.50
C VAL A 300 0.62 0.06 12.28
N PHE A 301 0.35 0.87 13.30
CA PHE A 301 -0.86 0.78 14.10
C PHE A 301 -2.12 0.93 13.23
N ALA A 302 -2.14 1.93 12.35
CA ALA A 302 -3.27 2.20 11.46
C ALA A 302 -3.46 1.09 10.41
N LEU A 303 -2.37 0.65 9.76
CA LEU A 303 -2.41 -0.41 8.76
C LEU A 303 -2.90 -1.73 9.36
N LEU A 304 -2.34 -2.17 10.48
CA LEU A 304 -2.74 -3.42 11.12
C LEU A 304 -4.19 -3.40 11.59
N LEU A 305 -4.66 -2.25 12.10
CA LEU A 305 -6.06 -2.02 12.46
C LEU A 305 -6.99 -2.19 11.25
N GLY A 306 -6.69 -1.51 10.15
CA GLY A 306 -7.50 -1.55 8.93
C GLY A 306 -7.47 -2.93 8.26
N TYR A 307 -6.29 -3.46 8.06
CA TYR A 307 -6.04 -4.69 7.31
C TYR A 307 -6.60 -5.95 7.99
N SER A 308 -6.66 -5.98 9.33
CA SER A 308 -7.27 -7.10 10.05
C SER A 308 -8.74 -7.34 9.69
N ARG A 309 -9.44 -6.34 9.14
CA ARG A 309 -10.85 -6.44 8.76
C ARG A 309 -11.09 -7.10 7.40
N VAL A 310 -10.10 -7.09 6.49
CA VAL A 310 -10.26 -7.61 5.13
C VAL A 310 -10.48 -9.14 5.11
N PRO A 311 -9.62 -9.98 5.73
CA PRO A 311 -9.85 -11.42 5.79
C PRO A 311 -11.11 -11.78 6.58
N TYR A 312 -11.43 -11.00 7.62
CA TYR A 312 -12.64 -11.19 8.41
C TYR A 312 -13.91 -10.99 7.58
N ALA A 313 -14.00 -9.89 6.82
CA ALA A 313 -15.16 -9.60 6.00
C ALA A 313 -15.42 -10.69 4.96
N ALA A 314 -14.39 -11.11 4.24
CA ALA A 314 -14.50 -12.19 3.25
C ALA A 314 -14.87 -13.55 3.88
N ALA A 315 -14.33 -13.85 5.06
CA ALA A 315 -14.66 -15.08 5.79
C ALA A 315 -16.10 -15.08 6.32
N LYS A 316 -16.60 -13.94 6.79
CA LYS A 316 -17.98 -13.73 7.21
C LYS A 316 -18.95 -13.95 6.06
N ASP A 317 -18.61 -13.48 4.87
CA ASP A 317 -19.41 -13.66 3.65
C ASP A 317 -19.27 -15.08 3.05
N GLY A 318 -18.44 -15.97 3.62
CA GLY A 318 -18.29 -17.35 3.19
C GLY A 318 -17.32 -17.56 2.02
N TYR A 319 -16.49 -16.56 1.67
CA TYR A 319 -15.56 -16.62 0.55
C TYR A 319 -14.09 -16.80 0.97
N PHE A 320 -13.85 -16.98 2.28
CA PHE A 320 -12.53 -17.30 2.82
C PHE A 320 -12.66 -18.30 3.98
N PHE A 321 -11.54 -18.66 4.62
CA PHE A 321 -11.53 -19.65 5.70
C PHE A 321 -12.32 -19.17 6.92
N LYS A 322 -13.27 -19.98 7.39
CA LYS A 322 -14.18 -19.65 8.53
C LYS A 322 -13.46 -19.21 9.81
N VAL A 323 -12.19 -19.62 10.01
CA VAL A 323 -11.43 -19.25 11.20
C VAL A 323 -11.24 -17.73 11.31
N PHE A 324 -11.13 -17.03 10.17
CA PHE A 324 -10.98 -15.56 10.13
C PHE A 324 -12.28 -14.81 10.44
N ALA A 325 -13.44 -15.48 10.40
CA ALA A 325 -14.72 -14.88 10.79
C ALA A 325 -14.93 -14.76 12.31
N ARG A 326 -13.96 -15.23 13.12
CA ARG A 326 -14.06 -15.20 14.58
C ARG A 326 -13.79 -13.80 15.12
N LEU A 327 -14.70 -13.34 15.99
CA LEU A 327 -14.53 -12.12 16.77
C LEU A 327 -14.10 -12.44 18.22
N HIS A 328 -13.37 -11.51 18.81
CA HIS A 328 -13.02 -11.62 20.23
C HIS A 328 -14.30 -11.54 21.11
N PRO A 329 -14.52 -12.48 22.03
CA PRO A 329 -15.79 -12.59 22.76
C PRO A 329 -16.22 -11.33 23.50
N SER A 330 -15.29 -10.63 24.15
CA SER A 330 -15.58 -9.41 24.90
C SER A 330 -15.25 -8.11 24.17
N GLY A 331 -14.38 -8.17 23.14
CA GLY A 331 -13.88 -6.99 22.43
C GLY A 331 -14.57 -6.70 21.09
N GLY A 332 -15.20 -7.70 20.48
CA GLY A 332 -15.92 -7.55 19.21
C GLY A 332 -15.05 -7.28 17.98
N PHE A 333 -13.72 -7.47 18.07
CA PHE A 333 -12.78 -7.26 16.96
C PHE A 333 -12.28 -8.59 16.36
N PRO A 334 -11.82 -8.62 15.10
CA PRO A 334 -11.39 -9.83 14.41
C PRO A 334 -9.99 -10.29 14.85
N TYR A 335 -9.91 -10.92 16.02
CA TYR A 335 -8.65 -11.25 16.68
C TYR A 335 -7.77 -12.24 15.89
N VAL A 336 -8.37 -13.18 15.17
CA VAL A 336 -7.59 -14.16 14.37
C VAL A 336 -6.88 -13.44 13.24
N SER A 337 -7.59 -12.60 12.49
CA SER A 337 -6.99 -11.79 11.42
C SER A 337 -5.88 -10.89 11.96
N LEU A 338 -6.14 -10.22 13.10
CA LEU A 338 -5.19 -9.32 13.75
C LEU A 338 -3.90 -10.06 14.13
N ILE A 339 -4.00 -11.22 14.78
CA ILE A 339 -2.84 -12.01 15.21
C ILE A 339 -2.08 -12.56 14.01
N VAL A 340 -2.77 -13.13 13.02
CA VAL A 340 -2.12 -13.71 11.83
C VAL A 340 -1.35 -12.65 11.05
N LEU A 341 -2.00 -11.53 10.73
CA LEU A 341 -1.32 -10.44 10.00
C LEU A 341 -0.18 -9.83 10.83
N GLY A 342 -0.38 -9.61 12.13
CA GLY A 342 0.64 -9.04 13.01
C GLY A 342 1.85 -9.96 13.17
N VAL A 343 1.66 -11.26 13.31
CA VAL A 343 2.77 -12.22 13.41
C VAL A 343 3.51 -12.31 12.09
N LEU A 344 2.80 -12.44 10.95
CA LEU A 344 3.42 -12.47 9.63
C LEU A 344 4.21 -11.19 9.34
N SER A 345 3.72 -10.02 9.78
CA SER A 345 4.42 -8.74 9.58
C SER A 345 5.71 -8.64 10.42
N ILE A 346 5.75 -9.22 11.62
CA ILE A 346 6.99 -9.30 12.41
C ILE A 346 8.05 -10.12 11.66
N PHE A 347 7.69 -11.30 11.13
CA PHE A 347 8.61 -12.12 10.34
C PHE A 347 9.06 -11.42 9.05
N ALA A 348 8.15 -10.76 8.35
CA ALA A 348 8.47 -9.97 7.16
C ALA A 348 9.40 -8.77 7.49
N GLY A 349 9.37 -8.25 8.70
CA GLY A 349 10.26 -7.19 9.18
C GLY A 349 11.75 -7.61 9.32
N PHE A 350 12.07 -8.89 9.16
CA PHE A 350 13.45 -9.38 9.15
C PHE A 350 14.07 -9.40 7.75
N VAL A 351 13.30 -9.01 6.75
CA VAL A 351 13.73 -8.92 5.34
C VAL A 351 14.15 -7.49 5.02
N SER A 352 14.93 -7.27 3.96
CA SER A 352 15.30 -5.92 3.53
C SER A 352 14.10 -5.12 3.01
N LEU A 353 14.10 -3.80 3.22
CA LEU A 353 13.00 -2.92 2.80
C LEU A 353 12.72 -3.03 1.28
N GLY A 354 13.77 -3.02 0.46
CA GLY A 354 13.61 -3.14 -0.99
C GLY A 354 12.91 -4.45 -1.40
N MET A 355 13.31 -5.58 -0.81
CA MET A 355 12.69 -6.87 -1.09
C MET A 355 11.24 -6.91 -0.61
N VAL A 356 10.93 -6.30 0.53
CA VAL A 356 9.56 -6.18 1.06
C VAL A 356 8.68 -5.39 0.10
N ILE A 357 9.16 -4.23 -0.40
CA ILE A 357 8.42 -3.40 -1.38
C ILE A 357 8.22 -4.17 -2.69
N ASP A 358 9.28 -4.81 -3.20
CA ASP A 358 9.21 -5.56 -4.43
C ASP A 358 8.21 -6.73 -4.35
N ALA A 359 8.26 -7.52 -3.28
CA ALA A 359 7.35 -8.63 -3.06
C ALA A 359 5.90 -8.17 -2.86
N LEU A 360 5.69 -7.10 -2.09
CA LEU A 360 4.38 -6.49 -1.84
C LEU A 360 3.69 -6.09 -3.15
N ILE A 361 4.35 -5.26 -3.95
CA ILE A 361 3.77 -4.73 -5.18
C ILE A 361 3.54 -5.86 -6.18
N THR A 362 4.53 -6.74 -6.39
CA THR A 362 4.42 -7.86 -7.34
C THR A 362 3.27 -8.80 -7.01
N THR A 363 3.04 -9.08 -5.72
CA THR A 363 1.93 -9.93 -5.28
C THR A 363 0.57 -9.30 -5.56
N ARG A 364 0.45 -7.97 -5.49
CA ARG A 364 -0.81 -7.26 -5.73
C ARG A 364 -1.14 -7.05 -7.21
N ILE A 365 -0.13 -6.93 -8.08
CA ILE A 365 -0.34 -6.52 -9.48
C ILE A 365 -1.36 -7.39 -10.19
N LEU A 366 -1.21 -8.70 -10.16
CA LEU A 366 -1.98 -9.61 -11.02
C LEU A 366 -3.46 -9.68 -10.63
N VAL A 367 -3.76 -9.81 -9.35
CA VAL A 367 -5.13 -10.01 -8.88
C VAL A 367 -5.81 -8.68 -8.58
N GLN A 368 -5.16 -7.82 -7.80
CA GLN A 368 -5.81 -6.60 -7.34
C GLN A 368 -5.88 -5.55 -8.44
N PHE A 369 -4.79 -5.24 -9.12
CA PHE A 369 -4.77 -4.15 -10.08
C PHE A 369 -5.21 -4.60 -11.49
N ILE A 370 -4.51 -5.54 -12.11
CA ILE A 370 -4.88 -6.04 -13.44
C ILE A 370 -6.25 -6.73 -13.40
N GLY A 371 -6.52 -7.51 -12.36
CA GLY A 371 -7.81 -8.16 -12.17
C GLY A 371 -8.98 -7.16 -12.13
N GLN A 372 -8.82 -5.98 -11.51
CA GLN A 372 -9.88 -4.96 -11.48
C GLN A 372 -10.06 -4.23 -12.81
N ILE A 373 -8.99 -4.00 -13.57
CA ILE A 373 -9.10 -3.50 -14.96
C ILE A 373 -9.92 -4.48 -15.80
N GLY A 374 -9.70 -5.78 -15.62
CA GLY A 374 -10.53 -6.83 -16.21
C GLY A 374 -11.99 -6.77 -15.72
N ALA A 375 -12.20 -6.58 -14.42
CA ALA A 375 -13.53 -6.52 -13.83
C ALA A 375 -14.37 -5.34 -14.36
N VAL A 376 -13.81 -4.12 -14.45
CA VAL A 376 -14.53 -2.97 -15.01
C VAL A 376 -14.88 -3.19 -16.47
N THR A 377 -13.97 -3.79 -17.25
CA THR A 377 -14.20 -4.11 -18.66
C THR A 377 -15.32 -5.15 -18.85
N LEU A 378 -15.29 -6.22 -18.04
CA LEU A 378 -16.29 -7.27 -18.06
C LEU A 378 -17.66 -6.76 -17.62
N LEU A 379 -17.73 -5.95 -16.57
CA LEU A 379 -18.99 -5.33 -16.11
C LEU A 379 -19.60 -4.40 -17.16
N ARG A 380 -18.76 -3.62 -17.86
CA ARG A 380 -19.24 -2.76 -18.96
C ARG A 380 -19.84 -3.57 -20.11
N ARG A 381 -19.28 -4.76 -20.42
CA ARG A 381 -19.76 -5.62 -21.51
C ARG A 381 -20.94 -6.49 -21.11
N ARG A 382 -20.92 -7.08 -19.91
CA ARG A 382 -21.92 -8.08 -19.48
C ARG A 382 -23.13 -7.47 -18.80
N VAL A 383 -22.98 -6.31 -18.17
CA VAL A 383 -24.03 -5.62 -17.43
C VAL A 383 -24.06 -4.15 -17.84
N PRO A 384 -24.42 -3.84 -19.12
CA PRO A 384 -24.43 -2.47 -19.64
C PRO A 384 -25.35 -1.54 -18.86
N ASP A 385 -26.47 -2.08 -18.35
CA ASP A 385 -27.51 -1.35 -17.62
C ASP A 385 -27.15 -1.07 -16.14
N LEU A 386 -26.00 -1.56 -15.65
CA LEU A 386 -25.55 -1.25 -14.29
C LEU A 386 -25.40 0.28 -14.14
N PRO A 387 -26.08 0.88 -13.15
CA PRO A 387 -25.94 2.32 -12.89
C PRO A 387 -24.48 2.67 -12.57
N ARG A 388 -23.92 3.59 -13.34
CA ARG A 388 -22.54 4.11 -13.18
C ARG A 388 -22.60 5.62 -12.98
N PRO A 389 -22.79 6.12 -11.75
CA PRO A 389 -22.86 7.55 -11.47
C PRO A 389 -21.58 8.29 -11.86
N TYR A 390 -20.43 7.59 -11.78
CA TYR A 390 -19.17 8.02 -12.37
C TYR A 390 -18.78 7.05 -13.49
N ARG A 391 -18.46 7.59 -14.66
CA ARG A 391 -17.89 6.86 -15.79
C ARG A 391 -16.50 7.39 -16.06
N MET A 392 -15.53 6.49 -16.14
CA MET A 392 -14.14 6.82 -16.44
C MET A 392 -14.05 7.62 -17.73
N TRP A 393 -13.40 8.78 -17.65
CA TRP A 393 -13.19 9.65 -18.82
C TRP A 393 -12.27 8.96 -19.82
N LEU A 394 -12.50 9.22 -21.10
CA LEU A 394 -11.67 8.69 -22.21
C LEU A 394 -11.52 7.16 -22.18
N TYR A 395 -12.46 6.42 -21.60
CA TYR A 395 -12.40 4.95 -21.65
C TYR A 395 -12.27 4.46 -23.11
N PRO A 396 -11.34 3.51 -23.45
CA PRO A 396 -10.57 2.67 -22.52
C PRO A 396 -9.15 3.20 -22.18
N VAL A 397 -8.79 4.42 -22.57
CA VAL A 397 -7.40 4.92 -22.49
C VAL A 397 -6.82 4.83 -21.07
N PRO A 398 -7.46 5.33 -19.99
CA PRO A 398 -6.89 5.20 -18.65
C PRO A 398 -6.71 3.74 -18.21
N SER A 399 -7.65 2.85 -18.57
CA SER A 399 -7.51 1.41 -18.28
C SER A 399 -6.32 0.79 -18.99
N LEU A 400 -6.04 1.20 -20.23
CA LEU A 400 -4.90 0.71 -21.01
C LEU A 400 -3.58 1.28 -20.46
N VAL A 401 -3.54 2.55 -20.10
CA VAL A 401 -2.35 3.18 -19.49
C VAL A 401 -2.03 2.51 -18.16
N ALA A 402 -3.03 2.29 -17.29
CA ALA A 402 -2.86 1.56 -16.05
C ALA A 402 -2.37 0.13 -16.30
N LEU A 403 -2.98 -0.60 -17.24
CA LEU A 403 -2.57 -1.97 -17.60
C LEU A 403 -1.12 -2.02 -18.07
N LEU A 404 -0.73 -1.15 -19.01
CA LEU A 404 0.64 -1.09 -19.51
C LEU A 404 1.63 -0.71 -18.42
N GLY A 405 1.25 0.22 -17.54
CA GLY A 405 2.04 0.60 -16.37
C GLY A 405 2.25 -0.55 -15.40
N TRP A 406 1.21 -1.30 -15.07
CA TRP A 406 1.32 -2.48 -14.21
C TRP A 406 2.15 -3.59 -14.85
N VAL A 407 1.99 -3.84 -16.16
CA VAL A 407 2.81 -4.79 -16.90
C VAL A 407 4.27 -4.34 -16.93
N PHE A 408 4.54 -3.05 -17.15
CA PHE A 408 5.89 -2.50 -17.11
C PHE A 408 6.56 -2.69 -15.73
N ILE A 409 5.88 -2.35 -14.65
CA ILE A 409 6.39 -2.57 -13.29
C ILE A 409 6.65 -4.05 -13.04
N PHE A 410 5.74 -4.93 -13.47
CA PHE A 410 5.90 -6.38 -13.29
C PHE A 410 7.09 -6.92 -14.09
N ALA A 411 7.21 -6.54 -15.36
CA ALA A 411 8.26 -7.00 -16.27
C ALA A 411 9.67 -6.51 -15.85
N THR A 412 9.75 -5.38 -15.18
CA THR A 412 11.02 -4.82 -14.66
C THR A 412 11.35 -5.27 -13.23
N THR A 413 10.53 -6.13 -12.64
CA THR A 413 10.77 -6.71 -11.32
C THR A 413 11.83 -7.83 -11.41
N PRO A 414 12.71 -7.98 -10.39
CA PRO A 414 13.68 -9.07 -10.36
C PRO A 414 13.02 -10.45 -10.50
N PRO A 415 13.61 -11.38 -11.31
CA PRO A 415 12.99 -12.67 -11.63
C PRO A 415 12.62 -13.51 -10.40
N LEU A 416 13.43 -13.46 -9.34
CA LEU A 416 13.15 -14.18 -8.09
C LEU A 416 11.87 -13.68 -7.42
N VAL A 417 11.61 -12.37 -7.46
CA VAL A 417 10.41 -11.76 -6.88
C VAL A 417 9.18 -12.08 -7.75
N ILE A 418 9.34 -12.09 -9.08
CA ILE A 418 8.29 -12.56 -10.00
C ILE A 418 7.93 -14.02 -9.66
N ALA A 419 8.93 -14.89 -9.53
CA ALA A 419 8.72 -16.28 -9.17
C ALA A 419 7.99 -16.45 -7.82
N PHE A 420 8.35 -15.62 -6.82
CA PHE A 420 7.63 -15.56 -5.54
C PHE A 420 6.16 -15.16 -5.73
N GLY A 421 5.88 -14.08 -6.47
CA GLY A 421 4.51 -13.60 -6.71
C GLY A 421 3.64 -14.63 -7.46
N LEU A 422 4.20 -15.25 -8.52
CA LEU A 422 3.52 -16.31 -9.28
C LEU A 422 3.33 -17.57 -8.44
N GLY A 423 4.34 -17.98 -7.66
CA GLY A 423 4.25 -19.10 -6.74
C GLY A 423 3.18 -18.90 -5.66
N ALA A 424 3.11 -17.69 -5.08
CA ALA A 424 2.09 -17.33 -4.11
C ALA A 424 0.68 -17.40 -4.73
N LEU A 425 0.51 -16.90 -5.97
CA LEU A 425 -0.75 -16.97 -6.70
C LEU A 425 -1.14 -18.43 -7.00
N LEU A 426 -0.22 -19.24 -7.52
CA LEU A 426 -0.44 -20.65 -7.81
C LEU A 426 -0.85 -21.42 -6.55
N LEU A 427 -0.14 -21.19 -5.43
CA LEU A 427 -0.50 -21.79 -4.14
C LEU A 427 -1.92 -21.38 -3.72
N GLY A 428 -2.30 -20.11 -3.95
CA GLY A 428 -3.66 -19.63 -3.72
C GLY A 428 -4.71 -20.37 -4.55
N VAL A 429 -4.44 -20.64 -5.82
CA VAL A 429 -5.32 -21.44 -6.70
C VAL A 429 -5.46 -22.89 -6.17
N VAL A 430 -4.35 -23.51 -5.78
CA VAL A 430 -4.36 -24.87 -5.21
C VAL A 430 -5.15 -24.89 -3.89
N CYS A 431 -4.92 -23.93 -3.00
CA CYS A 431 -5.66 -23.80 -1.74
C CYS A 431 -7.16 -23.57 -1.99
N PHE A 432 -7.51 -22.75 -2.98
CA PHE A 432 -8.90 -22.55 -3.37
C PHE A 432 -9.53 -23.84 -3.89
N ALA A 433 -8.84 -24.56 -4.77
CA ALA A 433 -9.34 -25.83 -5.31
C ALA A 433 -9.61 -26.86 -4.20
N ALA A 434 -8.65 -27.05 -3.29
CA ALA A 434 -8.79 -27.96 -2.15
C ALA A 434 -9.96 -27.53 -1.21
N TRP A 435 -10.08 -26.25 -0.95
CA TRP A 435 -11.15 -25.69 -0.12
C TRP A 435 -12.53 -25.80 -0.77
N SER A 436 -12.64 -25.53 -2.09
CA SER A 436 -13.85 -25.67 -2.87
C SER A 436 -14.28 -27.12 -3.01
N TRP A 437 -13.34 -28.03 -3.22
CA TRP A 437 -13.61 -29.48 -3.25
C TRP A 437 -14.24 -29.96 -1.93
N LYS A 438 -13.63 -29.60 -0.80
CA LYS A 438 -14.18 -29.93 0.53
C LYS A 438 -15.57 -29.37 0.78
N ARG A 439 -15.90 -28.22 0.18
CA ARG A 439 -17.21 -27.56 0.33
C ARG A 439 -18.21 -27.90 -0.74
N ARG A 440 -17.82 -28.68 -1.74
CA ARG A 440 -18.64 -29.00 -2.92
C ARG A 440 -19.21 -27.76 -3.60
N THR A 441 -18.37 -26.74 -3.75
CA THR A 441 -18.68 -25.49 -4.46
C THR A 441 -17.94 -25.43 -5.78
N TRP A 442 -18.29 -24.48 -6.66
CA TRP A 442 -17.60 -24.32 -7.94
C TRP A 442 -16.06 -24.38 -7.78
N PRO A 443 -15.34 -25.12 -8.64
CA PRO A 443 -15.77 -25.89 -9.82
C PRO A 443 -16.23 -27.33 -9.52
N PHE A 444 -16.32 -27.76 -8.27
CA PHE A 444 -16.61 -29.13 -7.83
C PHE A 444 -18.06 -29.29 -7.32
N GLU A 445 -19.00 -28.49 -7.84
CA GLU A 445 -20.44 -28.68 -7.57
C GLU A 445 -20.86 -30.06 -8.10
N ALA A 446 -21.40 -30.92 -7.21
CA ALA A 446 -22.08 -32.09 -7.68
C ALA A 446 -23.21 -31.63 -8.61
N ASN A 447 -23.26 -32.13 -9.85
CA ASN A 447 -24.38 -31.97 -10.75
C ASN A 447 -25.66 -32.35 -9.98
N GLN A 448 -26.33 -31.38 -9.40
CA GLN A 448 -27.73 -31.54 -9.00
C GLN A 448 -28.48 -31.65 -10.30
N GLY A 449 -28.90 -32.88 -10.59
CA GLY A 449 -29.38 -33.36 -11.86
C GLY A 449 -30.29 -32.38 -12.59
N ALA A 450 -30.12 -32.37 -13.89
CA ALA A 450 -31.12 -31.98 -14.86
C ALA A 450 -32.37 -32.85 -14.68
N GLY A 451 -33.13 -32.61 -13.61
CA GLY A 451 -34.28 -33.44 -13.23
C GLY A 451 -35.20 -32.67 -12.31
N SER A 452 -35.82 -31.59 -12.83
CA SER A 452 -37.15 -31.08 -12.47
C SER A 452 -37.39 -29.70 -13.10
N ARG A 453 -37.47 -29.68 -14.42
CA ARG A 453 -38.31 -28.71 -15.12
C ARG A 453 -39.30 -29.53 -15.96
N ILE A 454 -40.35 -29.93 -15.35
CA ILE A 454 -41.63 -30.20 -15.99
C ILE A 454 -42.66 -29.23 -15.35
#